data_60a3300c896c1c7096f1bb5ab4124ac1
#
_entry.id   60a3300c896c1c7096f1bb5ab4124ac1
#
_cell.length_a   1.000
_cell.length_b   1.000
_cell.length_c   1.000
_cell.angle_alpha   90.00
_cell.angle_beta   90.00
_cell.angle_gamma   90.00
#
_symmetry.space_group_name_H-M   'P 1'
#
loop_
_entity.id
_entity.type
_entity.pdbx_description
1 polymer ?
#
loop_
_entity_poly.entity_id
_entity_poly.type
_entity_poly.pdbx_seq_one_letter_code
_entity_poly.pdbx_strand_id
1 'polypeptide(L)'
;MRHPVLRYGAAALCVLGAVYFLLPLSMGVLHIGMLYPAAGLLLAAAWLVFPGLFRRLPRWLRRTVCVVLVAVLLALGTILTLMGIRAAHHPDGTQPVTVIVLGCQVRSDGTPSRMLQDRIQAAYDYLSIHEEAVCVASGGQNDQEPTTEARCIRDTLVSMGIAPGRIYLEDASTSTEENLAFSAEVIRREGLPTEVAIASDNFHQLRAGVWAEKDGLTPYSLGCASIWMLGPGYWAREAAALLYMGATGAL
;
A
#
# COMPACT_ATOMS: atom_id res chain seq x y z
N MET A 1 27.23 -7.44 23.66
CA MET A 1 26.93 -6.27 24.50
C MET A 1 27.32 -6.62 25.94
N ARG A 2 28.24 -5.85 26.54
CA ARG A 2 28.78 -6.10 27.89
C ARG A 2 27.88 -5.56 29.01
N HIS A 3 26.90 -4.69 28.68
CA HIS A 3 26.02 -4.05 29.68
C HIS A 3 24.63 -4.73 29.70
N PRO A 4 24.25 -5.40 30.80
CA PRO A 4 22.96 -6.10 30.92
C PRO A 4 21.78 -5.13 30.77
N VAL A 5 21.89 -3.90 31.28
CA VAL A 5 20.82 -2.89 31.19
C VAL A 5 20.48 -2.54 29.74
N LEU A 6 21.49 -2.28 28.89
CA LEU A 6 21.26 -2.01 27.46
C LEU A 6 20.61 -3.19 26.73
N ARG A 7 20.99 -4.42 27.09
CA ARG A 7 20.45 -5.63 26.49
C ARG A 7 18.97 -5.84 26.84
N TYR A 8 18.61 -5.70 28.11
CA TYR A 8 17.22 -5.82 28.53
C TYR A 8 16.36 -4.64 28.06
N GLY A 9 16.92 -3.42 28.02
CA GLY A 9 16.26 -2.26 27.41
C GLY A 9 15.94 -2.48 25.92
N ALA A 10 16.89 -3.00 25.14
CA ALA A 10 16.67 -3.34 23.74
C ALA A 10 15.62 -4.47 23.57
N ALA A 11 15.64 -5.48 24.43
CA ALA A 11 14.63 -6.54 24.42
C ALA A 11 13.22 -5.99 24.72
N ALA A 12 13.10 -5.10 25.68
CA ALA A 12 11.82 -4.43 25.99
C ALA A 12 11.30 -3.61 24.81
N LEU A 13 12.17 -2.86 24.11
CA LEU A 13 11.79 -2.13 22.90
C LEU A 13 11.31 -3.07 21.79
N CYS A 14 11.95 -4.22 21.60
CA CYS A 14 11.48 -5.23 20.64
C CYS A 14 10.08 -5.75 21.02
N VAL A 15 9.83 -6.03 22.30
CA VAL A 15 8.50 -6.47 22.75
C VAL A 15 7.44 -5.38 22.54
N LEU A 16 7.75 -4.13 22.87
CA LEU A 16 6.84 -2.99 22.62
C LEU A 16 6.55 -2.81 21.13
N GLY A 17 7.57 -2.95 20.29
CA GLY A 17 7.38 -2.95 18.82
C GLY A 17 6.50 -4.09 18.33
N ALA A 18 6.66 -5.31 18.86
CA ALA A 18 5.80 -6.43 18.53
C ALA A 18 4.34 -6.19 18.94
N VAL A 19 4.12 -5.66 20.15
CA VAL A 19 2.79 -5.25 20.62
C VAL A 19 2.19 -4.20 19.69
N TYR A 20 2.97 -3.20 19.28
CA TYR A 20 2.51 -2.16 18.36
C TYR A 20 2.01 -2.74 17.02
N PHE A 21 2.74 -3.69 16.41
CA PHE A 21 2.29 -4.36 15.20
C PHE A 21 1.03 -5.21 15.40
N LEU A 22 0.74 -5.65 16.62
CA LEU A 22 -0.44 -6.45 16.96
C LEU A 22 -1.63 -5.61 17.45
N LEU A 23 -1.48 -4.30 17.68
CA LEU A 23 -2.58 -3.42 18.11
C LEU A 23 -3.82 -3.48 17.19
N PRO A 24 -3.70 -3.56 15.83
CA PRO A 24 -4.87 -3.63 14.97
C PRO A 24 -5.77 -4.87 15.19
N LEU A 25 -5.27 -5.91 15.86
CA LEU A 25 -6.12 -7.04 16.28
C LEU A 25 -7.31 -6.60 17.14
N SER A 26 -7.14 -5.55 17.94
CA SER A 26 -8.24 -4.98 18.74
C SER A 26 -9.36 -4.37 17.89
N MET A 27 -9.09 -4.08 16.62
CA MET A 27 -10.04 -3.58 15.62
C MET A 27 -10.57 -4.69 14.68
N GLY A 28 -10.25 -5.95 14.96
CA GLY A 28 -10.60 -7.08 14.10
C GLY A 28 -9.76 -7.21 12.81
N VAL A 29 -8.68 -6.43 12.69
CA VAL A 29 -7.79 -6.48 11.51
C VAL A 29 -6.68 -7.50 11.74
N LEU A 30 -6.57 -8.48 10.86
CA LEU A 30 -5.51 -9.50 10.87
C LEU A 30 -4.97 -9.73 9.46
N HIS A 31 -3.67 -9.52 9.27
CA HIS A 31 -2.98 -9.87 8.02
C HIS A 31 -1.49 -10.14 8.25
N ILE A 32 -0.85 -10.76 7.27
CA ILE A 32 0.56 -11.21 7.35
C ILE A 32 1.54 -10.08 7.70
N GLY A 33 1.31 -8.85 7.22
CA GLY A 33 2.16 -7.69 7.50
C GLY A 33 2.20 -7.24 8.97
N MET A 34 1.33 -7.79 9.82
CA MET A 34 1.38 -7.61 11.28
C MET A 34 2.16 -8.74 11.93
N LEU A 35 1.98 -9.96 11.45
CA LEU A 35 2.46 -11.18 12.10
C LEU A 35 3.98 -11.35 11.96
N TYR A 36 4.54 -11.21 10.75
CA TYR A 36 5.95 -11.48 10.55
C TYR A 36 6.88 -10.44 11.20
N PRO A 37 6.58 -9.10 11.21
CA PRO A 37 7.40 -8.17 11.97
C PRO A 37 7.30 -8.38 13.48
N ALA A 38 6.10 -8.66 13.99
CA ALA A 38 5.90 -8.98 15.40
C ALA A 38 6.70 -10.23 15.81
N ALA A 39 6.61 -11.31 15.03
CA ALA A 39 7.37 -12.54 15.26
C ALA A 39 8.90 -12.27 15.20
N GLY A 40 9.38 -11.51 14.22
CA GLY A 40 10.79 -11.13 14.12
C GLY A 40 11.28 -10.35 15.32
N LEU A 41 10.50 -9.39 15.81
CA LEU A 41 10.82 -8.62 17.02
C LEU A 41 10.81 -9.48 18.28
N LEU A 42 9.86 -10.40 18.42
CA LEU A 42 9.85 -11.34 19.56
C LEU A 42 11.04 -12.30 19.53
N LEU A 43 11.43 -12.80 18.35
CA LEU A 43 12.64 -13.62 18.19
C LEU A 43 13.90 -12.83 18.54
N ALA A 44 13.99 -11.55 18.13
CA ALA A 44 15.09 -10.66 18.50
C ALA A 44 15.14 -10.41 20.03
N ALA A 45 13.99 -10.18 20.66
CA ALA A 45 13.89 -10.06 22.11
C ALA A 45 14.36 -11.34 22.83
N ALA A 46 13.91 -12.51 22.37
CA ALA A 46 14.32 -13.81 22.92
C ALA A 46 15.84 -14.03 22.77
N TRP A 47 16.42 -13.67 21.62
CA TRP A 47 17.88 -13.73 21.42
C TRP A 47 18.64 -12.79 22.36
N LEU A 48 18.13 -11.59 22.57
CA LEU A 48 18.71 -10.63 23.51
C LEU A 48 18.65 -11.16 24.94
N VAL A 49 17.55 -11.77 25.36
CA VAL A 49 17.37 -12.31 26.72
C VAL A 49 18.15 -13.61 26.92
N PHE A 50 18.14 -14.51 25.93
CA PHE A 50 18.71 -15.87 26.01
C PHE A 50 19.88 -16.11 25.03
N PRO A 51 20.97 -15.34 25.05
CA PRO A 51 22.06 -15.46 24.07
C PRO A 51 22.76 -16.82 24.12
N GLY A 52 22.67 -17.54 25.24
CA GLY A 52 23.23 -18.90 25.40
C GLY A 52 22.59 -19.92 24.48
N LEU A 53 21.30 -19.77 24.17
CA LEU A 53 20.59 -20.67 23.26
C LEU A 53 21.15 -20.59 21.83
N PHE A 54 21.38 -19.36 21.34
CA PHE A 54 21.97 -19.15 20.02
C PHE A 54 23.42 -19.62 19.94
N ARG A 55 24.19 -19.53 21.03
CA ARG A 55 25.58 -20.00 21.09
C ARG A 55 25.72 -21.53 20.99
N ARG A 56 24.66 -22.28 21.29
CA ARG A 56 24.62 -23.76 21.16
C ARG A 56 24.55 -24.21 19.69
N LEU A 57 24.13 -23.36 18.78
CA LEU A 57 24.08 -23.69 17.37
C LEU A 57 25.50 -23.84 16.78
N PRO A 58 25.71 -24.76 15.82
CA PRO A 58 26.97 -24.87 15.10
C PRO A 58 27.40 -23.56 14.46
N ARG A 59 28.70 -23.31 14.34
CA ARG A 59 29.24 -22.05 13.80
C ARG A 59 28.75 -21.77 12.38
N TRP A 60 28.66 -22.80 11.54
CA TRP A 60 28.18 -22.65 10.16
C TRP A 60 26.72 -22.19 10.14
N LEU A 61 25.84 -22.80 10.96
CA LEU A 61 24.42 -22.44 11.01
C LEU A 61 24.22 -20.98 11.49
N ARG A 62 24.99 -20.58 12.52
CA ARG A 62 24.94 -19.16 12.98
C ARG A 62 25.34 -18.19 11.88
N ARG A 63 26.40 -18.51 11.09
CA ARG A 63 26.83 -17.68 9.96
C ARG A 63 25.76 -17.62 8.89
N THR A 64 25.19 -18.76 8.51
CA THR A 64 24.10 -18.81 7.51
C THR A 64 22.89 -17.98 7.97
N VAL A 65 22.43 -18.14 9.21
CA VAL A 65 21.32 -17.34 9.76
C VAL A 65 21.64 -15.85 9.72
N CYS A 66 22.85 -15.45 10.11
CA CYS A 66 23.24 -14.03 10.05
C CYS A 66 23.25 -13.49 8.60
N VAL A 67 23.82 -14.25 7.65
CA VAL A 67 23.87 -13.85 6.23
C VAL A 67 22.45 -13.71 5.66
N VAL A 68 21.60 -14.70 5.88
CA VAL A 68 20.20 -14.67 5.41
C VAL A 68 19.45 -13.49 6.03
N LEU A 69 19.60 -13.27 7.35
CA LEU A 69 18.95 -12.14 8.02
C LEU A 69 19.42 -10.80 7.44
N VAL A 70 20.71 -10.61 7.22
CA VAL A 70 21.25 -9.39 6.60
C VAL A 70 20.69 -9.22 5.18
N ALA A 71 20.66 -10.28 4.37
CA ALA A 71 20.11 -10.22 3.01
C ALA A 71 18.63 -9.84 3.01
N VAL A 72 17.84 -10.43 3.90
CA VAL A 72 16.41 -10.09 4.05
C VAL A 72 16.21 -8.65 4.51
N LEU A 73 17.01 -8.17 5.49
CA LEU A 73 16.92 -6.78 5.96
C LEU A 73 17.31 -5.79 4.87
N LEU A 74 18.35 -6.09 4.07
CA LEU A 74 18.72 -5.26 2.93
C LEU A 74 17.62 -5.23 1.87
N ALA A 75 17.05 -6.37 1.51
CA ALA A 75 15.95 -6.46 0.54
C ALA A 75 14.72 -5.68 1.02
N LEU A 76 14.30 -5.86 2.26
CA LEU A 76 13.20 -5.10 2.86
C LEU A 76 13.50 -3.60 2.89
N GLY A 77 14.70 -3.20 3.30
CA GLY A 77 15.13 -1.80 3.33
C GLY A 77 15.08 -1.17 1.93
N THR A 78 15.57 -1.88 0.93
CA THR A 78 15.51 -1.42 -0.48
C THR A 78 14.07 -1.22 -0.94
N ILE A 79 13.20 -2.21 -0.71
CA ILE A 79 11.79 -2.13 -1.12
C ILE A 79 11.08 -0.99 -0.40
N LEU A 80 11.23 -0.85 0.91
CA LEU A 80 10.61 0.24 1.66
C LEU A 80 11.11 1.62 1.18
N THR A 81 12.38 1.72 0.79
CA THR A 81 12.92 2.96 0.19
C THR A 81 12.27 3.25 -1.16
N LEU A 82 12.15 2.25 -2.05
CA LEU A 82 11.49 2.41 -3.34
C LEU A 82 10.01 2.77 -3.17
N MET A 83 9.30 2.15 -2.22
CA MET A 83 7.93 2.51 -1.88
C MET A 83 7.82 3.97 -1.44
N GLY A 84 8.74 4.45 -0.61
CA GLY A 84 8.78 5.85 -0.16
C GLY A 84 9.06 6.82 -1.31
N ILE A 85 10.01 6.50 -2.19
CA ILE A 85 10.33 7.30 -3.37
C ILE A 85 9.11 7.40 -4.30
N ARG A 86 8.45 6.27 -4.59
CA ARG A 86 7.25 6.27 -5.45
C ARG A 86 6.09 7.03 -4.81
N ALA A 87 5.85 6.88 -3.52
CA ALA A 87 4.82 7.63 -2.80
C ALA A 87 5.04 9.15 -2.81
N ALA A 88 6.29 9.60 -2.92
CA ALA A 88 6.66 11.01 -3.00
C ALA A 88 6.72 11.55 -4.45
N HIS A 89 6.48 10.72 -5.48
CA HIS A 89 6.54 11.12 -6.89
C HIS A 89 5.19 11.69 -7.34
N HIS A 90 4.95 12.96 -7.02
CA HIS A 90 3.71 13.67 -7.36
C HIS A 90 3.78 14.30 -8.75
N PRO A 91 2.62 14.53 -9.42
CA PRO A 91 2.57 15.33 -10.66
C PRO A 91 3.01 16.77 -10.35
N ASP A 92 3.77 17.37 -11.25
CA ASP A 92 4.28 18.73 -11.10
C ASP A 92 3.27 19.84 -11.51
N GLY A 93 2.10 19.44 -12.01
CA GLY A 93 1.04 20.33 -12.45
C GLY A 93 1.29 21.02 -13.81
N THR A 94 2.39 20.70 -14.50
CA THR A 94 2.72 21.31 -15.80
C THR A 94 2.08 20.58 -16.98
N GLN A 95 1.68 19.33 -16.81
CA GLN A 95 1.10 18.48 -17.84
C GLN A 95 -0.31 18.01 -17.43
N PRO A 96 -1.21 17.84 -18.42
CA PRO A 96 -2.52 17.27 -18.15
C PRO A 96 -2.35 15.80 -17.72
N VAL A 97 -2.97 15.44 -16.60
CA VAL A 97 -2.98 14.07 -16.10
C VAL A 97 -4.40 13.53 -15.97
N THR A 98 -4.56 12.23 -16.15
CA THR A 98 -5.79 11.52 -15.80
C THR A 98 -5.68 11.02 -14.38
N VAL A 99 -6.60 11.38 -13.50
CA VAL A 99 -6.65 10.84 -12.14
C VAL A 99 -7.25 9.45 -12.18
N ILE A 100 -6.59 8.43 -11.62
CA ILE A 100 -7.18 7.11 -11.41
C ILE A 100 -7.42 6.93 -9.91
N VAL A 101 -8.68 6.78 -9.49
CA VAL A 101 -9.02 6.47 -8.10
C VAL A 101 -9.19 4.98 -7.96
N LEU A 102 -8.28 4.32 -7.23
CA LEU A 102 -8.37 2.88 -6.99
C LEU A 102 -9.35 2.57 -5.86
N GLY A 103 -10.29 1.70 -6.14
CA GLY A 103 -11.21 1.16 -5.16
C GLY A 103 -10.51 0.35 -4.07
N CYS A 104 -11.16 0.15 -2.94
CA CYS A 104 -10.68 -0.74 -1.90
C CYS A 104 -11.79 -1.37 -1.04
N GLN A 105 -12.90 -0.74 -0.84
CA GLN A 105 -14.07 -1.31 -0.18
C GLN A 105 -15.23 -0.29 -0.07
N VAL A 106 -16.46 -0.76 -0.32
CA VAL A 106 -17.71 -0.06 0.01
C VAL A 106 -18.35 -0.75 1.22
N ARG A 107 -18.90 0.01 2.16
CA ARG A 107 -19.61 -0.53 3.31
C ARG A 107 -20.99 -1.04 2.92
N SER A 108 -21.58 -1.89 3.76
CA SER A 108 -22.93 -2.43 3.54
C SER A 108 -24.03 -1.38 3.48
N ASP A 109 -23.80 -0.17 3.97
CA ASP A 109 -24.70 0.98 3.88
C ASP A 109 -24.50 1.81 2.58
N GLY A 110 -23.60 1.38 1.68
CA GLY A 110 -23.29 2.07 0.42
C GLY A 110 -22.29 3.21 0.55
N THR A 111 -21.80 3.51 1.75
CA THR A 111 -20.79 4.55 1.95
C THR A 111 -19.37 4.02 1.72
N PRO A 112 -18.43 4.87 1.31
CA PRO A 112 -17.04 4.45 1.16
C PRO A 112 -16.44 4.07 2.51
N SER A 113 -15.59 3.02 2.54
CA SER A 113 -14.74 2.74 3.71
C SER A 113 -13.85 3.95 4.00
N ARG A 114 -13.26 4.01 5.20
CA ARG A 114 -12.36 5.12 5.55
C ARG A 114 -11.19 5.25 4.56
N MET A 115 -10.59 4.14 4.16
CA MET A 115 -9.49 4.15 3.18
C MET A 115 -9.96 4.64 1.81
N LEU A 116 -11.14 4.19 1.36
CA LEU A 116 -11.71 4.66 0.09
C LEU A 116 -12.04 6.17 0.16
N GLN A 117 -12.54 6.65 1.29
CA GLN A 117 -12.81 8.06 1.51
C GLN A 117 -11.52 8.91 1.43
N ASP A 118 -10.42 8.43 2.04
CA ASP A 118 -9.13 9.14 2.01
C ASP A 118 -8.58 9.21 0.57
N ARG A 119 -8.77 8.16 -0.26
CA ARG A 119 -8.43 8.15 -1.70
C ARG A 119 -9.29 9.12 -2.51
N ILE A 120 -10.60 9.11 -2.29
CA ILE A 120 -11.54 10.04 -2.94
C ILE A 120 -11.19 11.48 -2.58
N GLN A 121 -10.83 11.76 -1.32
CA GLN A 121 -10.42 13.09 -0.89
C GLN A 121 -9.14 13.55 -1.61
N ALA A 122 -8.12 12.69 -1.73
CA ALA A 122 -6.89 13.01 -2.46
C ALA A 122 -7.16 13.33 -3.95
N ALA A 123 -8.08 12.58 -4.57
CA ALA A 123 -8.52 12.85 -5.94
C ALA A 123 -9.30 14.17 -6.05
N TYR A 124 -10.21 14.42 -5.12
CA TYR A 124 -10.99 15.66 -5.06
C TYR A 124 -10.08 16.89 -4.92
N ASP A 125 -9.12 16.84 -4.01
CA ASP A 125 -8.19 17.93 -3.77
C ASP A 125 -7.42 18.30 -5.06
N TYR A 126 -7.02 17.30 -5.85
CA TYR A 126 -6.38 17.51 -7.14
C TYR A 126 -7.36 18.04 -8.20
N LEU A 127 -8.51 17.40 -8.37
CA LEU A 127 -9.50 17.72 -9.40
C LEU A 127 -10.16 19.10 -9.19
N SER A 128 -10.26 19.56 -7.94
CA SER A 128 -10.81 20.89 -7.61
C SER A 128 -9.90 22.04 -7.98
N ILE A 129 -8.59 21.81 -8.07
CA ILE A 129 -7.58 22.81 -8.49
C ILE A 129 -7.33 22.75 -9.99
N HIS A 130 -7.41 21.55 -10.59
CA HIS A 130 -7.16 21.29 -12.01
C HIS A 130 -8.49 21.02 -12.73
N GLU A 131 -9.18 22.08 -13.16
CA GLU A 131 -10.53 21.99 -13.73
C GLU A 131 -10.58 21.17 -15.04
N GLU A 132 -9.50 21.14 -15.83
CA GLU A 132 -9.38 20.36 -17.06
C GLU A 132 -9.04 18.89 -16.82
N ALA A 133 -8.56 18.51 -15.63
CA ALA A 133 -8.25 17.12 -15.32
C ALA A 133 -9.51 16.26 -15.24
N VAL A 134 -9.38 15.02 -15.70
CA VAL A 134 -10.46 14.01 -15.67
C VAL A 134 -10.11 12.87 -14.73
N CYS A 135 -11.10 12.08 -14.38
CA CYS A 135 -10.96 10.99 -13.43
C CYS A 135 -11.48 9.67 -14.02
N VAL A 136 -10.73 8.58 -13.83
CA VAL A 136 -11.24 7.22 -13.95
C VAL A 136 -11.48 6.69 -12.54
N ALA A 137 -12.73 6.46 -12.19
CA ALA A 137 -13.13 5.77 -10.97
C ALA A 137 -13.08 4.27 -11.24
N SER A 138 -12.17 3.56 -10.57
CA SER A 138 -11.87 2.14 -10.87
C SER A 138 -12.10 1.25 -9.65
N GLY A 139 -12.84 0.17 -9.87
CA GLY A 139 -13.12 -0.88 -8.90
C GLY A 139 -14.48 -1.53 -9.09
N GLY A 140 -14.47 -2.85 -9.14
CA GLY A 140 -15.69 -3.66 -9.26
C GLY A 140 -16.48 -3.75 -7.98
N GLN A 141 -17.19 -4.86 -7.80
CA GLN A 141 -18.06 -5.11 -6.67
C GLN A 141 -17.74 -6.46 -6.03
N ASN A 142 -17.57 -6.48 -4.72
CA ASN A 142 -17.52 -7.71 -3.94
C ASN A 142 -18.92 -8.14 -3.49
N ASP A 143 -19.11 -9.42 -3.16
CA ASP A 143 -20.42 -9.99 -2.77
C ASP A 143 -21.12 -9.28 -1.58
N GLN A 144 -20.34 -8.60 -0.74
CA GLN A 144 -20.85 -7.90 0.46
C GLN A 144 -21.12 -6.41 0.22
N GLU A 145 -20.83 -5.91 -0.97
CA GLU A 145 -20.98 -4.50 -1.32
C GLU A 145 -22.30 -4.26 -2.07
N PRO A 146 -23.05 -3.21 -1.74
CA PRO A 146 -24.33 -2.93 -2.39
C PRO A 146 -24.18 -2.29 -3.78
N THR A 147 -23.00 -1.81 -4.12
CA THR A 147 -22.64 -1.17 -5.40
C THR A 147 -21.17 -1.37 -5.72
N THR A 148 -20.77 -1.11 -6.98
CA THR A 148 -19.36 -1.16 -7.35
C THR A 148 -18.57 -0.04 -6.68
N GLU A 149 -17.29 -0.28 -6.39
CA GLU A 149 -16.39 0.73 -5.82
C GLU A 149 -16.30 1.96 -6.75
N ALA A 150 -16.23 1.75 -8.06
CA ALA A 150 -16.21 2.82 -9.06
C ALA A 150 -17.43 3.74 -8.99
N ARG A 151 -18.64 3.19 -8.82
CA ARG A 151 -19.86 4.00 -8.66
C ARG A 151 -19.87 4.76 -7.36
N CYS A 152 -19.45 4.13 -6.27
CA CYS A 152 -19.31 4.80 -4.97
C CYS A 152 -18.33 5.98 -5.05
N ILE A 153 -17.17 5.82 -5.72
CA ILE A 153 -16.21 6.89 -5.97
C ILE A 153 -16.84 8.02 -6.77
N ARG A 154 -17.46 7.72 -7.93
CA ARG A 154 -18.10 8.72 -8.78
C ARG A 154 -19.17 9.50 -8.01
N ASP A 155 -20.09 8.80 -7.35
CA ASP A 155 -21.23 9.45 -6.69
C ASP A 155 -20.76 10.34 -5.53
N THR A 156 -19.68 9.92 -4.84
CA THR A 156 -19.04 10.75 -3.80
C THR A 156 -18.39 12.00 -4.40
N LEU A 157 -17.57 11.86 -5.46
CA LEU A 157 -16.92 13.02 -6.13
C LEU A 157 -17.96 14.00 -6.69
N VAL A 158 -19.05 13.49 -7.28
CA VAL A 158 -20.16 14.34 -7.76
C VAL A 158 -20.83 15.08 -6.60
N SER A 159 -21.07 14.43 -5.48
CA SER A 159 -21.63 15.07 -4.29
C SER A 159 -20.72 16.15 -3.70
N MET A 160 -19.41 16.04 -3.93
CA MET A 160 -18.39 17.05 -3.55
C MET A 160 -18.27 18.19 -4.56
N GLY A 161 -18.96 18.10 -5.72
CA GLY A 161 -19.01 19.19 -6.71
C GLY A 161 -18.19 18.94 -7.99
N ILE A 162 -17.58 17.78 -8.18
CA ILE A 162 -16.91 17.42 -9.44
C ILE A 162 -17.98 17.13 -10.51
N ALA A 163 -17.85 17.76 -11.68
CA ALA A 163 -18.82 17.59 -12.77
C ALA A 163 -18.87 16.12 -13.25
N PRO A 164 -20.05 15.50 -13.39
CA PRO A 164 -20.17 14.09 -13.80
C PRO A 164 -19.47 13.77 -15.12
N GLY A 165 -19.44 14.70 -16.09
CA GLY A 165 -18.76 14.53 -17.37
C GLY A 165 -17.24 14.45 -17.30
N ARG A 166 -16.64 14.72 -16.13
CA ARG A 166 -15.20 14.55 -15.87
C ARG A 166 -14.84 13.20 -15.28
N ILE A 167 -15.84 12.30 -15.02
CA ILE A 167 -15.62 11.05 -14.32
C ILE A 167 -16.03 9.88 -15.20
N TYR A 168 -15.06 9.08 -15.61
CA TYR A 168 -15.23 7.83 -16.34
C TYR A 168 -15.28 6.66 -15.37
N LEU A 169 -16.06 5.62 -15.70
CA LEU A 169 -16.20 4.44 -14.85
C LEU A 169 -15.42 3.26 -15.41
N GLU A 170 -14.73 2.56 -14.54
CA GLU A 170 -14.21 1.21 -14.70
C GLU A 170 -14.78 0.39 -13.53
N ASP A 171 -15.80 -0.41 -13.73
CA ASP A 171 -16.57 -1.10 -12.67
C ASP A 171 -16.56 -2.62 -12.78
N ALA A 172 -15.59 -3.19 -13.53
CA ALA A 172 -15.49 -4.63 -13.80
C ALA A 172 -14.32 -5.33 -13.08
N SER A 173 -13.32 -4.59 -12.65
CA SER A 173 -12.08 -5.13 -12.07
C SER A 173 -12.28 -5.79 -10.70
N THR A 174 -11.49 -6.83 -10.43
CA THR A 174 -11.49 -7.60 -9.18
C THR A 174 -10.13 -7.61 -8.48
N SER A 175 -9.12 -7.00 -9.08
CA SER A 175 -7.75 -6.92 -8.57
C SER A 175 -7.09 -5.59 -8.94
N THR A 176 -5.97 -5.25 -8.26
CA THR A 176 -5.21 -4.05 -8.61
C THR A 176 -4.65 -4.09 -10.04
N GLU A 177 -4.25 -5.26 -10.52
CA GLU A 177 -3.80 -5.48 -11.89
C GLU A 177 -4.91 -5.14 -12.87
N GLU A 178 -6.10 -5.70 -12.68
CA GLU A 178 -7.26 -5.41 -13.51
C GLU A 178 -7.73 -3.96 -13.40
N ASN A 179 -7.70 -3.36 -12.20
CA ASN A 179 -8.01 -1.94 -12.04
C ASN A 179 -7.19 -1.07 -12.99
N LEU A 180 -5.89 -1.31 -13.10
CA LEU A 180 -5.01 -0.49 -13.94
C LEU A 180 -5.10 -0.88 -15.41
N ALA A 181 -5.18 -2.17 -15.74
CA ALA A 181 -5.35 -2.65 -17.10
C ALA A 181 -6.65 -2.10 -17.72
N PHE A 182 -7.78 -2.24 -17.02
CA PHE A 182 -9.07 -1.76 -17.52
C PHE A 182 -9.18 -0.23 -17.49
N SER A 183 -8.55 0.45 -16.51
CA SER A 183 -8.42 1.92 -16.56
C SER A 183 -7.62 2.39 -17.76
N ALA A 184 -6.53 1.68 -18.12
CA ALA A 184 -5.76 1.99 -19.31
C ALA A 184 -6.57 1.79 -20.61
N GLU A 185 -7.48 0.79 -20.64
CA GLU A 185 -8.42 0.62 -21.76
C GLU A 185 -9.41 1.78 -21.87
N VAL A 186 -9.96 2.24 -20.73
CA VAL A 186 -10.82 3.43 -20.67
C VAL A 186 -10.06 4.66 -21.18
N ILE A 187 -8.84 4.90 -20.69
CA ILE A 187 -7.99 6.02 -21.10
C ILE A 187 -7.73 6.00 -22.60
N ARG A 188 -7.38 4.85 -23.18
CA ARG A 188 -7.16 4.72 -24.63
C ARG A 188 -8.43 4.93 -25.46
N ARG A 189 -9.55 4.36 -25.02
CA ARG A 189 -10.84 4.47 -25.72
C ARG A 189 -11.35 5.90 -25.76
N GLU A 190 -11.19 6.65 -24.67
CA GLU A 190 -11.67 8.01 -24.54
C GLU A 190 -10.62 9.07 -24.99
N GLY A 191 -9.42 8.65 -25.39
CA GLY A 191 -8.33 9.55 -25.81
C GLY A 191 -7.80 10.43 -24.70
N LEU A 192 -7.79 9.94 -23.45
CA LEU A 192 -7.34 10.68 -22.27
C LEU A 192 -5.81 10.66 -22.15
N PRO A 193 -5.19 11.61 -21.40
CA PRO A 193 -3.76 11.59 -21.11
C PRO A 193 -3.30 10.27 -20.48
N THR A 194 -2.16 9.74 -20.97
CA THR A 194 -1.54 8.53 -20.44
C THR A 194 -0.64 8.78 -19.23
N GLU A 195 -0.31 10.05 -18.96
CA GLU A 195 0.20 10.49 -17.67
C GLU A 195 -0.91 10.38 -16.64
N VAL A 196 -0.74 9.52 -15.63
CA VAL A 196 -1.80 9.23 -14.67
C VAL A 196 -1.40 9.57 -13.24
N ALA A 197 -2.29 10.18 -12.50
CA ALA A 197 -2.13 10.42 -11.06
C ALA A 197 -2.99 9.43 -10.27
N ILE A 198 -2.35 8.47 -9.60
CA ILE A 198 -3.02 7.35 -8.93
C ILE A 198 -3.39 7.75 -7.50
N ALA A 199 -4.69 7.93 -7.24
CA ALA A 199 -5.23 8.17 -5.90
C ALA A 199 -5.36 6.83 -5.15
N SER A 200 -4.41 6.58 -4.25
CA SER A 200 -4.33 5.36 -3.44
C SER A 200 -3.49 5.60 -2.19
N ASP A 201 -3.46 4.63 -1.26
CA ASP A 201 -2.61 4.72 -0.07
C ASP A 201 -1.12 4.78 -0.43
N ASN A 202 -0.33 5.54 0.36
CA ASN A 202 1.10 5.70 0.15
C ASN A 202 1.86 4.36 0.08
N PHE A 203 1.49 3.38 0.90
CA PHE A 203 2.11 2.06 0.87
C PHE A 203 1.85 1.29 -0.43
N HIS A 204 0.76 1.62 -1.15
CA HIS A 204 0.31 0.91 -2.35
C HIS A 204 0.87 1.49 -3.66
N GLN A 205 1.41 2.71 -3.63
CA GLN A 205 1.83 3.47 -4.81
C GLN A 205 2.87 2.75 -5.69
N LEU A 206 3.82 2.02 -5.08
CA LEU A 206 4.83 1.30 -5.88
C LEU A 206 4.20 0.16 -6.69
N ARG A 207 3.34 -0.66 -6.08
CA ARG A 207 2.70 -1.78 -6.78
C ARG A 207 1.71 -1.28 -7.85
N ALA A 208 0.91 -0.27 -7.52
CA ALA A 208 0.01 0.35 -8.49
C ALA A 208 0.80 0.96 -9.66
N GLY A 209 1.91 1.67 -9.38
CA GLY A 209 2.76 2.23 -10.42
C GLY A 209 3.36 1.18 -11.36
N VAL A 210 3.83 0.05 -10.82
CA VAL A 210 4.36 -1.05 -11.65
C VAL A 210 3.30 -1.61 -12.62
N TRP A 211 2.07 -1.82 -12.17
CA TRP A 211 0.98 -2.28 -13.03
C TRP A 211 0.61 -1.21 -14.07
N ALA A 212 0.54 0.06 -13.70
CA ALA A 212 0.28 1.15 -14.63
C ALA A 212 1.34 1.23 -15.74
N GLU A 213 2.64 1.10 -15.39
CA GLU A 213 3.75 1.10 -16.35
C GLU A 213 3.67 -0.09 -17.33
N LYS A 214 3.26 -1.29 -16.87
CA LYS A 214 3.03 -2.45 -17.72
C LYS A 214 1.96 -2.21 -18.78
N ASP A 215 0.93 -1.44 -18.43
CA ASP A 215 -0.18 -1.09 -19.33
C ASP A 215 0.09 0.18 -20.17
N GLY A 216 1.33 0.69 -20.16
CA GLY A 216 1.78 1.82 -20.98
C GLY A 216 1.38 3.19 -20.43
N LEU A 217 1.06 3.29 -19.15
CA LEU A 217 0.78 4.54 -18.46
C LEU A 217 2.04 5.09 -17.78
N THR A 218 2.10 6.41 -17.58
CA THR A 218 3.17 7.08 -16.81
C THR A 218 2.61 7.50 -15.45
N PRO A 219 2.87 6.74 -14.36
CA PRO A 219 2.21 6.98 -13.08
C PRO A 219 2.92 8.00 -12.19
N TYR A 220 2.11 8.89 -11.62
CA TYR A 220 2.40 9.77 -10.48
C TYR A 220 1.56 9.35 -9.28
N SER A 221 1.96 9.77 -8.09
CA SER A 221 1.26 9.48 -6.84
C SER A 221 0.33 10.61 -6.43
N LEU A 222 -0.95 10.29 -6.16
CA LEU A 222 -1.82 11.07 -5.27
C LEU A 222 -2.02 10.24 -4.00
N GLY A 223 -0.94 10.10 -3.25
CA GLY A 223 -0.90 9.23 -2.08
C GLY A 223 -1.65 9.80 -0.88
N CYS A 224 -2.49 8.99 -0.25
CA CYS A 224 -3.09 9.31 1.04
C CYS A 224 -2.41 8.57 2.19
N ALA A 225 -2.41 9.18 3.38
CA ALA A 225 -1.82 8.60 4.56
C ALA A 225 -2.79 7.60 5.20
N SER A 226 -2.29 6.42 5.52
CA SER A 226 -3.06 5.44 6.28
C SER A 226 -3.18 5.83 7.76
N ILE A 227 -4.19 5.31 8.46
CA ILE A 227 -4.32 5.43 9.91
C ILE A 227 -3.00 4.97 10.56
N TRP A 228 -2.43 5.79 11.46
CA TRP A 228 -1.11 5.58 12.07
C TRP A 228 -0.91 4.17 12.66
N MET A 229 -1.96 3.59 13.23
CA MET A 229 -1.94 2.25 13.84
C MET A 229 -1.90 1.12 12.80
N LEU A 230 -2.49 1.32 11.63
CA LEU A 230 -2.58 0.33 10.55
C LEU A 230 -1.42 0.44 9.57
N GLY A 231 -0.89 1.66 9.37
CA GLY A 231 0.12 1.96 8.37
C GLY A 231 1.30 1.00 8.36
N PRO A 232 2.05 0.82 9.46
CA PRO A 232 3.23 -0.05 9.48
C PRO A 232 2.95 -1.49 9.06
N GLY A 233 1.80 -2.05 9.46
CA GLY A 233 1.37 -3.38 9.04
C GLY A 233 1.09 -3.45 7.53
N TYR A 234 0.44 -2.44 6.96
CA TYR A 234 0.19 -2.37 5.52
C TYR A 234 1.48 -2.17 4.72
N TRP A 235 2.39 -1.30 5.16
CA TRP A 235 3.71 -1.15 4.55
C TRP A 235 4.49 -2.46 4.55
N ALA A 236 4.47 -3.19 5.66
CA ALA A 236 5.09 -4.50 5.75
C ALA A 236 4.42 -5.51 4.79
N ARG A 237 3.08 -5.57 4.75
CA ARG A 237 2.33 -6.43 3.83
C ARG A 237 2.69 -6.17 2.36
N GLU A 238 2.73 -4.92 1.95
CA GLU A 238 3.09 -4.54 0.58
C GLU A 238 4.54 -4.88 0.25
N ALA A 239 5.48 -4.65 1.18
CA ALA A 239 6.86 -5.05 0.99
C ALA A 239 7.00 -6.56 0.78
N ALA A 240 6.26 -7.39 1.53
CA ALA A 240 6.21 -8.83 1.33
C ALA A 240 5.58 -9.23 -0.01
N ALA A 241 4.51 -8.54 -0.43
CA ALA A 241 3.86 -8.77 -1.72
C ALA A 241 4.81 -8.45 -2.89
N LEU A 242 5.51 -7.32 -2.83
CA LEU A 242 6.49 -6.92 -3.85
C LEU A 242 7.69 -7.89 -3.91
N LEU A 243 8.17 -8.38 -2.77
CA LEU A 243 9.20 -9.42 -2.74
C LEU A 243 8.73 -10.72 -3.41
N TYR A 244 7.50 -11.13 -3.12
CA TYR A 244 6.89 -12.31 -3.73
C TYR A 244 6.72 -12.14 -5.25
N MET A 245 6.20 -11.01 -5.70
CA MET A 245 6.03 -10.69 -7.12
C MET A 245 7.38 -10.69 -7.87
N GLY A 246 8.43 -10.07 -7.29
CA GLY A 246 9.77 -10.09 -7.86
C GLY A 246 10.38 -11.50 -7.93
N ALA A 247 10.13 -12.35 -6.93
CA ALA A 247 10.62 -13.72 -6.90
C ALA A 247 9.90 -14.65 -7.90
N THR A 248 8.63 -14.35 -8.22
CA THR A 248 7.79 -15.14 -9.16
C THR A 248 7.79 -14.61 -10.58
N GLY A 249 8.48 -13.49 -10.84
CA GLY A 249 8.49 -12.85 -12.17
C GLY A 249 7.17 -12.17 -12.53
N ALA A 250 6.34 -11.84 -11.54
CA ALA A 250 5.10 -11.11 -11.73
C ALA A 250 5.29 -9.57 -11.80
N LEU A 251 6.50 -9.09 -11.48
CA LEU A 251 6.95 -7.69 -11.66
C LEU A 251 7.50 -7.49 -13.05
#